data_3833040639e632c3d229cb07cb0ce4d0
#
_entry.id   3833040639e632c3d229cb07cb0ce4d0
#
_cell.length_a   1.000
_cell.length_b   1.000
_cell.length_c   1.000
_cell.angle_alpha   90.00
_cell.angle_beta   90.00
_cell.angle_gamma   90.00
#
_symmetry.space_group_name_H-M   'P 1'
#
loop_
_entity.id
_entity.type
_entity.pdbx_description
1 polymer ?
#
loop_
_entity_poly.entity_id
_entity_poly.type
_entity_poly.pdbx_seq_one_letter_code
_entity_poly.pdbx_strand_id
1 'polypeptide(L)'
;MDSAALSGFAPAACAGFLPAQDAVPCSHAVEFYQDRDAFLDGLSDFIRSAIQSGGACLIIATESNRQAIALRLRTSGVDLPHAVQNSQYLLLDAEATLDRFMVDGWPDSQRFFATIEPFLMHAKASLGADVKFPVAFGEMVAILCADGHFDAAIRLEQLWNELARKHSFALRCAYPSDGFADGTRGKDYLARITAEHSHVLTA
;
A
#
# COMPACT_ATOMS: atom_id res chain seq x y z
N MET A 1 -28.79 -33.52 -15.32
CA MET A 1 -28.55 -32.81 -16.56
C MET A 1 -28.75 -31.34 -16.20
N ASP A 2 -27.82 -30.63 -16.20
CA ASP A 2 -26.63 -30.06 -16.40
C ASP A 2 -26.17 -29.15 -15.22
N SER A 3 -25.11 -29.55 -14.57
CA SER A 3 -24.40 -28.71 -13.65
C SER A 3 -23.45 -27.85 -14.50
N ALA A 4 -23.85 -26.63 -14.83
CA ALA A 4 -22.99 -25.68 -15.52
C ALA A 4 -22.23 -24.84 -14.49
N ALA A 5 -20.97 -25.17 -14.40
CA ALA A 5 -19.87 -24.55 -13.73
C ALA A 5 -19.95 -23.02 -13.66
N LEU A 6 -20.04 -22.49 -12.45
CA LEU A 6 -19.53 -21.18 -12.11
C LEU A 6 -18.00 -21.30 -12.01
N SER A 7 -17.35 -21.16 -13.13
CA SER A 7 -15.91 -20.97 -13.22
C SER A 7 -15.61 -19.57 -12.69
N GLY A 8 -15.35 -19.49 -11.38
CA GLY A 8 -14.95 -18.29 -10.70
C GLY A 8 -13.59 -17.80 -11.22
N PHE A 9 -13.51 -16.54 -11.54
CA PHE A 9 -12.28 -15.79 -11.59
C PHE A 9 -11.65 -15.82 -10.18
N ALA A 10 -10.78 -16.80 -9.93
CA ALA A 10 -9.85 -16.73 -8.82
C ALA A 10 -8.77 -15.72 -9.24
N PRO A 11 -8.52 -14.65 -8.48
CA PRO A 11 -7.32 -13.85 -8.68
C PRO A 11 -6.12 -14.79 -8.55
N ALA A 12 -5.18 -14.69 -9.49
CA ALA A 12 -3.97 -15.48 -9.46
C ALA A 12 -3.25 -15.20 -8.14
N ALA A 13 -3.23 -16.17 -7.24
CA ALA A 13 -2.44 -16.12 -6.03
C ALA A 13 -0.98 -16.12 -6.45
N CYS A 14 -0.36 -14.95 -6.46
CA CYS A 14 1.08 -14.85 -6.57
C CYS A 14 1.65 -15.26 -5.22
N ALA A 15 2.00 -16.53 -5.10
CA ALA A 15 2.81 -17.03 -4.00
C ALA A 15 4.20 -16.38 -4.14
N GLY A 16 4.56 -15.57 -3.15
CA GLY A 16 5.88 -14.96 -3.10
C GLY A 16 5.89 -13.48 -3.42
N PHE A 17 6.69 -12.82 -2.66
CA PHE A 17 7.07 -11.43 -2.76
C PHE A 17 7.47 -11.07 -4.20
N LEU A 18 6.68 -10.25 -4.90
CA LEU A 18 7.15 -9.67 -6.16
C LEU A 18 8.22 -8.61 -5.81
N PRO A 19 9.48 -8.78 -6.23
CA PRO A 19 10.48 -7.73 -6.13
C PRO A 19 9.94 -6.47 -6.81
N ALA A 20 10.33 -5.29 -6.33
CA ALA A 20 9.86 -4.02 -6.90
C ALA A 20 10.13 -3.90 -8.42
N GLN A 21 11.15 -4.61 -8.92
CA GLN A 21 11.48 -4.70 -10.34
C GLN A 21 10.44 -5.48 -11.17
N ASP A 22 9.67 -6.38 -10.54
CA ASP A 22 8.60 -7.17 -11.17
C ASP A 22 7.22 -6.52 -10.95
N ALA A 23 7.16 -5.38 -10.25
CA ALA A 23 5.93 -4.63 -10.08
C ALA A 23 5.41 -4.13 -11.43
N VAL A 24 4.13 -4.36 -11.69
CA VAL A 24 3.47 -3.90 -12.92
C VAL A 24 2.99 -2.46 -12.70
N PRO A 25 3.15 -1.55 -13.70
CA PRO A 25 2.58 -0.21 -13.63
C PRO A 25 1.09 -0.27 -13.28
N CYS A 26 0.66 0.59 -12.37
CA CYS A 26 -0.72 0.65 -11.89
C CYS A 26 -1.19 -0.62 -11.13
N SER A 27 -0.26 -1.44 -10.62
CA SER A 27 -0.62 -2.53 -9.72
C SER A 27 -1.04 -1.98 -8.36
N HIS A 28 -2.18 -2.46 -7.86
CA HIS A 28 -2.68 -2.18 -6.52
C HIS A 28 -2.81 -3.51 -5.79
N ALA A 29 -1.89 -3.78 -4.88
CA ALA A 29 -1.82 -5.03 -4.14
C ALA A 29 -2.31 -4.86 -2.71
N VAL A 30 -3.01 -5.85 -2.18
CA VAL A 30 -3.41 -5.92 -0.77
C VAL A 30 -2.78 -7.12 -0.09
N GLU A 31 -2.38 -6.93 1.16
CA GLU A 31 -1.94 -7.99 2.06
C GLU A 31 -2.79 -8.01 3.32
N PHE A 32 -3.32 -9.19 3.67
CA PHE A 32 -4.00 -9.44 4.94
C PHE A 32 -3.06 -10.27 5.81
N TYR A 33 -2.44 -9.65 6.82
CA TYR A 33 -1.43 -10.28 7.65
C TYR A 33 -1.96 -10.66 9.04
N GLN A 34 -1.44 -11.75 9.59
CA GLN A 34 -1.63 -12.18 10.98
C GLN A 34 -0.38 -11.91 11.81
N ASP A 35 0.78 -12.15 11.23
CA ASP A 35 2.08 -11.91 11.84
C ASP A 35 2.63 -10.54 11.37
N ARG A 36 2.64 -9.57 12.30
CA ARG A 36 3.14 -8.23 12.03
C ARG A 36 4.63 -8.21 11.71
N ASP A 37 5.44 -9.07 12.33
CA ASP A 37 6.88 -9.08 12.09
C ASP A 37 7.19 -9.65 10.71
N ALA A 38 6.55 -10.75 10.31
CA ALA A 38 6.67 -11.31 8.96
C ALA A 38 6.22 -10.30 7.89
N PHE A 39 5.10 -9.60 8.12
CA PHE A 39 4.64 -8.51 7.25
C PHE A 39 5.69 -7.40 7.12
N LEU A 40 6.25 -6.92 8.24
CA LEU A 40 7.24 -5.84 8.23
C LEU A 40 8.56 -6.26 7.59
N ASP A 41 8.97 -7.52 7.74
CA ASP A 41 10.13 -8.08 7.05
C ASP A 41 9.91 -8.04 5.54
N GLY A 42 8.78 -8.55 5.07
CA GLY A 42 8.42 -8.55 3.67
C GLY A 42 8.27 -7.15 3.08
N LEU A 43 7.65 -6.22 3.80
CA LEU A 43 7.54 -4.82 3.35
C LEU A 43 8.91 -4.14 3.29
N SER A 44 9.78 -4.40 4.27
CA SER A 44 11.14 -3.82 4.29
C SER A 44 12.00 -4.35 3.14
N ASP A 45 11.86 -5.63 2.78
CA ASP A 45 12.53 -6.21 1.62
C ASP A 45 12.03 -5.61 0.30
N PHE A 46 10.73 -5.36 0.18
CA PHE A 46 10.16 -4.66 -0.97
C PHE A 46 10.71 -3.24 -1.12
N ILE A 47 10.74 -2.45 -0.03
CA ILE A 47 11.31 -1.10 -0.02
C ILE A 47 12.80 -1.12 -0.35
N ARG A 48 13.56 -2.02 0.28
CA ARG A 48 15.00 -2.19 0.03
C ARG A 48 15.28 -2.48 -1.45
N SER A 49 14.55 -3.43 -2.04
CA SER A 49 14.67 -3.78 -3.46
C SER A 49 14.39 -2.58 -4.37
N ALA A 50 13.37 -1.78 -4.07
CA ALA A 50 13.06 -0.59 -4.84
C ALA A 50 14.21 0.44 -4.78
N ILE A 51 14.74 0.74 -3.59
CA ILE A 51 15.84 1.69 -3.41
C ILE A 51 17.11 1.21 -4.12
N GLN A 52 17.46 -0.08 -3.97
CA GLN A 52 18.67 -0.65 -4.58
C GLN A 52 18.61 -0.69 -6.12
N SER A 53 17.42 -0.76 -6.70
CA SER A 53 17.23 -0.66 -8.16
C SER A 53 17.19 0.79 -8.69
N GLY A 54 17.45 1.79 -7.84
CA GLY A 54 17.37 3.20 -8.22
C GLY A 54 15.93 3.74 -8.24
N GLY A 55 15.00 3.03 -7.63
CA GLY A 55 13.61 3.45 -7.47
C GLY A 55 13.38 4.41 -6.31
N ALA A 56 12.14 4.86 -6.17
CA ALA A 56 11.70 5.72 -5.09
C ALA A 56 10.44 5.16 -4.43
N CYS A 57 10.35 5.31 -3.11
CA CYS A 57 9.28 4.79 -2.28
C CYS A 57 8.56 5.93 -1.54
N LEU A 58 7.24 5.98 -1.65
CA LEU A 58 6.39 6.79 -0.78
C LEU A 58 5.78 5.87 0.29
N ILE A 59 6.18 6.04 1.54
CA ILE A 59 5.74 5.21 2.67
C ILE A 59 4.86 6.05 3.58
N ILE A 60 3.60 5.68 3.71
CA ILE A 60 2.62 6.33 4.59
C ILE A 60 2.23 5.32 5.66
N ALA A 61 2.86 5.40 6.82
CA ALA A 61 2.74 4.40 7.88
C ALA A 61 2.60 5.05 9.26
N THR A 62 2.07 4.30 10.22
CA THR A 62 2.03 4.69 11.64
C THR A 62 3.44 4.88 12.19
N GLU A 63 3.60 5.64 13.25
CA GLU A 63 4.91 5.87 13.88
C GLU A 63 5.59 4.55 14.25
N SER A 64 4.86 3.62 14.82
CA SER A 64 5.37 2.29 15.20
C SER A 64 5.93 1.51 14.01
N ASN A 65 5.21 1.51 12.87
CA ASN A 65 5.64 0.81 11.67
C ASN A 65 6.78 1.55 10.97
N ARG A 66 6.78 2.89 10.94
CA ARG A 66 7.89 3.70 10.41
C ARG A 66 9.21 3.40 11.13
N GLN A 67 9.18 3.33 12.47
CA GLN A 67 10.37 3.00 13.27
C GLN A 67 10.85 1.57 13.00
N ALA A 68 9.92 0.61 12.95
CA ALA A 68 10.23 -0.80 12.69
C ALA A 68 10.81 -1.03 11.29
N ILE A 69 10.25 -0.38 10.25
CA ILE A 69 10.75 -0.42 8.88
C ILE A 69 12.15 0.20 8.80
N ALA A 70 12.35 1.39 9.39
CA ALA A 70 13.64 2.07 9.38
C ALA A 70 14.75 1.24 10.06
N LEU A 71 14.43 0.53 11.15
CA LEU A 71 15.36 -0.38 11.81
C LEU A 71 15.76 -1.53 10.88
N ARG A 72 14.79 -2.19 10.25
CA ARG A 72 15.02 -3.31 9.33
C ARG A 72 15.86 -2.91 8.11
N LEU A 73 15.54 -1.76 7.51
CA LEU A 73 16.29 -1.22 6.38
C LEU A 73 17.75 -0.92 6.73
N ARG A 74 18.01 -0.30 7.90
CA ARG A 74 19.39 -0.07 8.36
C ARG A 74 20.13 -1.38 8.63
N THR A 75 19.47 -2.34 9.28
CA THR A 75 20.08 -3.65 9.58
C THR A 75 20.40 -4.43 8.31
N SER A 76 19.61 -4.25 7.25
CA SER A 76 19.87 -4.86 5.93
C SER A 76 20.84 -4.06 5.05
N GLY A 77 21.50 -3.02 5.59
CA GLY A 77 22.55 -2.28 4.91
C GLY A 77 22.07 -1.14 4.00
N VAL A 78 20.81 -0.71 4.11
CA VAL A 78 20.33 0.47 3.37
C VAL A 78 20.83 1.74 4.02
N ASP A 79 21.50 2.60 3.25
CA ASP A 79 21.87 3.96 3.68
C ASP A 79 20.64 4.87 3.61
N LEU A 80 19.85 4.86 4.70
CA LEU A 80 18.63 5.68 4.78
C LEU A 80 18.89 7.18 4.68
N PRO A 81 19.92 7.77 5.32
CA PRO A 81 20.25 9.18 5.12
C PRO A 81 20.46 9.52 3.65
N HIS A 82 21.20 8.71 2.92
CA HIS A 82 21.42 8.88 1.48
C HIS A 82 20.12 8.73 0.68
N ALA A 83 19.31 7.70 0.97
CA ALA A 83 18.02 7.48 0.29
C ALA A 83 17.04 8.64 0.52
N VAL A 84 16.99 9.21 1.72
CA VAL A 84 16.17 10.40 2.03
C VAL A 84 16.68 11.62 1.29
N GLN A 85 17.99 11.87 1.32
CA GLN A 85 18.61 13.02 0.64
C GLN A 85 18.35 13.00 -0.88
N ASN A 86 18.32 11.82 -1.48
CA ASN A 86 18.05 11.63 -2.91
C ASN A 86 16.56 11.44 -3.24
N SER A 87 15.67 11.66 -2.27
CA SER A 87 14.22 11.50 -2.45
C SER A 87 13.78 10.09 -2.90
N GLN A 88 14.61 9.09 -2.63
CA GLN A 88 14.28 7.68 -2.88
C GLN A 88 13.44 7.07 -1.74
N TYR A 89 13.44 7.69 -0.57
CA TYR A 89 12.67 7.26 0.60
C TYR A 89 11.92 8.44 1.18
N LEU A 90 10.64 8.56 0.81
CA LEU A 90 9.71 9.57 1.30
C LEU A 90 8.82 8.94 2.37
N LEU A 91 8.79 9.55 3.55
CA LEU A 91 8.13 9.01 4.71
C LEU A 91 7.08 9.99 5.24
N LEU A 92 5.83 9.57 5.32
CA LEU A 92 4.72 10.33 5.88
C LEU A 92 4.12 9.59 7.08
N ASP A 93 3.65 10.35 8.05
CA ASP A 93 2.84 9.84 9.15
C ASP A 93 1.43 9.53 8.66
N ALA A 94 0.94 8.31 8.92
CA ALA A 94 -0.34 7.86 8.38
C ALA A 94 -1.53 8.59 9.00
N GLU A 95 -1.52 8.80 10.33
CA GLU A 95 -2.60 9.51 11.04
C GLU A 95 -2.63 10.98 10.62
N ALA A 96 -1.49 11.68 10.70
CA ALA A 96 -1.40 13.08 10.31
C ALA A 96 -1.68 13.30 8.82
N THR A 97 -1.40 12.32 7.96
CA THR A 97 -1.73 12.40 6.53
C THR A 97 -3.22 12.21 6.30
N LEU A 98 -3.83 11.23 6.98
CA LEU A 98 -5.26 10.95 6.93
C LEU A 98 -6.07 12.19 7.35
N ASP A 99 -5.70 12.85 8.44
CA ASP A 99 -6.37 14.05 8.97
C ASP A 99 -6.44 15.20 7.95
N ARG A 100 -5.49 15.27 7.01
CA ARG A 100 -5.45 16.38 6.02
C ARG A 100 -6.60 16.31 5.02
N PHE A 101 -7.14 15.13 4.76
CA PHE A 101 -8.18 14.95 3.76
C PHE A 101 -9.48 14.32 4.28
N MET A 102 -9.55 13.98 5.57
CA MET A 102 -10.81 13.57 6.18
C MET A 102 -11.70 14.78 6.46
N VAL A 103 -12.98 14.69 6.10
CA VAL A 103 -14.01 15.69 6.38
C VAL A 103 -15.24 14.95 6.90
N ASP A 104 -15.67 15.25 8.11
CA ASP A 104 -16.83 14.62 8.75
C ASP A 104 -16.80 13.07 8.70
N GLY A 105 -15.61 12.49 8.92
CA GLY A 105 -15.41 11.04 8.91
C GLY A 105 -15.33 10.40 7.52
N TRP A 106 -15.23 11.22 6.44
CA TRP A 106 -15.18 10.74 5.07
C TRP A 106 -13.99 11.31 4.29
N PRO A 107 -13.29 10.49 3.45
CA PRO A 107 -12.20 10.99 2.62
C PRO A 107 -12.69 11.94 1.52
N ASP A 108 -12.26 13.19 1.58
CA ASP A 108 -12.51 14.19 0.54
C ASP A 108 -11.54 14.01 -0.62
N SER A 109 -12.05 13.83 -1.82
CA SER A 109 -11.25 13.53 -3.00
C SER A 109 -10.29 14.66 -3.37
N GLN A 110 -10.74 15.91 -3.34
CA GLN A 110 -9.92 17.05 -3.72
C GLN A 110 -8.75 17.23 -2.74
N ARG A 111 -9.01 17.11 -1.46
CA ARG A 111 -7.98 17.20 -0.42
C ARG A 111 -7.01 16.02 -0.47
N PHE A 112 -7.52 14.81 -0.75
CA PHE A 112 -6.67 13.63 -0.95
C PHE A 112 -5.67 13.85 -2.08
N PHE A 113 -6.13 14.25 -3.26
CA PHE A 113 -5.25 14.54 -4.39
C PHE A 113 -4.26 15.66 -4.06
N ALA A 114 -4.73 16.76 -3.48
CA ALA A 114 -3.85 17.86 -3.08
C ALA A 114 -2.78 17.44 -2.06
N THR A 115 -3.07 16.43 -1.22
CA THR A 115 -2.14 15.94 -0.19
C THR A 115 -1.14 14.93 -0.75
N ILE A 116 -1.59 13.94 -1.53
CA ILE A 116 -0.78 12.77 -1.90
C ILE A 116 -0.04 12.99 -3.23
N GLU A 117 -0.69 13.57 -4.24
CA GLU A 117 -0.13 13.71 -5.58
C GLU A 117 1.24 14.42 -5.62
N PRO A 118 1.49 15.52 -4.85
CA PRO A 118 2.79 16.17 -4.83
C PRO A 118 3.94 15.24 -4.38
N PHE A 119 3.71 14.39 -3.38
CA PHE A 119 4.73 13.44 -2.90
C PHE A 119 4.99 12.32 -3.92
N LEU A 120 3.94 11.83 -4.57
CA LEU A 120 4.09 10.84 -5.64
C LEU A 120 4.87 11.41 -6.83
N MET A 121 4.58 12.66 -7.22
CA MET A 121 5.31 13.34 -8.29
C MET A 121 6.77 13.61 -7.91
N HIS A 122 7.02 13.93 -6.63
CA HIS A 122 8.38 14.09 -6.14
C HIS A 122 9.16 12.77 -6.17
N ALA A 123 8.55 11.66 -5.72
CA ALA A 123 9.12 10.32 -5.85
C ALA A 123 9.42 9.96 -7.31
N LYS A 124 8.50 10.29 -8.22
CA LYS A 124 8.68 10.04 -9.66
C LYS A 124 9.84 10.83 -10.27
N ALA A 125 10.06 12.06 -9.81
CA ALA A 125 11.14 12.90 -10.31
C ALA A 125 12.54 12.43 -9.86
N SER A 126 12.64 11.58 -8.82
CA SER A 126 13.89 11.05 -8.28
C SER A 126 14.25 9.65 -8.80
N LEU A 127 13.49 9.10 -9.76
CA LEU A 127 13.75 7.78 -10.31
C LEU A 127 15.05 7.73 -11.11
N GLY A 128 15.80 6.64 -10.96
CA GLY A 128 16.93 6.30 -11.84
C GLY A 128 16.47 6.05 -13.29
N ALA A 129 17.41 6.12 -14.22
CA ALA A 129 17.13 6.08 -15.67
C ALA A 129 16.36 4.82 -16.13
N ASP A 130 16.58 3.69 -15.46
CA ASP A 130 16.00 2.40 -15.83
C ASP A 130 14.70 2.09 -15.06
N VAL A 131 14.29 2.96 -14.13
CA VAL A 131 13.09 2.76 -13.30
C VAL A 131 11.93 3.58 -13.84
N LYS A 132 10.81 2.89 -14.14
CA LYS A 132 9.68 3.50 -14.85
C LYS A 132 8.68 4.21 -13.95
N PHE A 133 8.57 3.79 -12.69
CA PHE A 133 7.57 4.31 -11.76
C PHE A 133 7.99 4.10 -10.29
N PRO A 134 7.51 4.95 -9.37
CA PRO A 134 7.77 4.77 -7.94
C PRO A 134 6.86 3.70 -7.36
N VAL A 135 7.18 3.25 -6.15
CA VAL A 135 6.32 2.39 -5.34
C VAL A 135 5.73 3.19 -4.18
N ALA A 136 4.53 2.81 -3.76
CA ALA A 136 3.87 3.40 -2.59
C ALA A 136 3.40 2.30 -1.64
N PHE A 137 3.43 2.59 -0.35
CA PHE A 137 2.78 1.82 0.70
C PHE A 137 1.87 2.72 1.51
N GLY A 138 0.62 2.30 1.77
CA GLY A 138 -0.37 3.04 2.54
C GLY A 138 -1.00 2.20 3.66
N GLU A 139 -0.86 2.68 4.90
CA GLU A 139 -1.46 2.06 6.10
C GLU A 139 -2.75 2.78 6.57
N MET A 140 -3.06 3.93 6.00
CA MET A 140 -4.22 4.75 6.39
C MET A 140 -5.55 3.98 6.35
N VAL A 141 -5.68 3.05 5.40
CA VAL A 141 -6.86 2.20 5.23
C VAL A 141 -7.06 1.26 6.42
N ALA A 142 -5.97 0.74 7.00
CA ALA A 142 -6.01 -0.09 8.19
C ALA A 142 -6.45 0.71 9.44
N ILE A 143 -6.03 1.96 9.56
CA ILE A 143 -6.47 2.88 10.62
C ILE A 143 -7.98 3.06 10.56
N LEU A 144 -8.53 3.39 9.39
CA LEU A 144 -9.98 3.54 9.19
C LEU A 144 -10.75 2.25 9.56
N CYS A 145 -10.24 1.10 9.20
CA CYS A 145 -10.86 -0.18 9.57
C CYS A 145 -10.79 -0.44 11.08
N ALA A 146 -9.66 -0.14 11.74
CA ALA A 146 -9.51 -0.28 13.19
C ALA A 146 -10.50 0.60 13.95
N ASP A 147 -10.80 1.79 13.41
CA ASP A 147 -11.78 2.74 13.98
C ASP A 147 -13.23 2.41 13.57
N GLY A 148 -13.46 1.31 12.84
CA GLY A 148 -14.78 0.87 12.38
C GLY A 148 -15.32 1.63 11.17
N HIS A 149 -14.52 2.47 10.52
CA HIS A 149 -14.88 3.27 9.35
C HIS A 149 -14.62 2.52 8.03
N PHE A 150 -15.14 1.30 7.90
CA PHE A 150 -14.87 0.42 6.76
C PHE A 150 -15.29 1.01 5.40
N ASP A 151 -16.42 1.70 5.32
CA ASP A 151 -16.86 2.32 4.05
C ASP A 151 -15.94 3.49 3.66
N ALA A 152 -15.40 4.23 4.63
CA ALA A 152 -14.39 5.25 4.38
C ALA A 152 -13.06 4.64 3.92
N ALA A 153 -12.66 3.47 4.47
CA ALA A 153 -11.50 2.74 3.99
C ALA A 153 -11.65 2.31 2.53
N ILE A 154 -12.80 1.75 2.15
CA ILE A 154 -13.10 1.38 0.75
C ILE A 154 -13.08 2.63 -0.14
N ARG A 155 -13.64 3.75 0.31
CA ARG A 155 -13.56 5.01 -0.45
C ARG A 155 -12.12 5.47 -0.66
N LEU A 156 -11.28 5.32 0.35
CA LEU A 156 -9.86 5.66 0.24
C LEU A 156 -9.13 4.75 -0.78
N GLU A 157 -9.44 3.45 -0.82
CA GLU A 157 -8.92 2.54 -1.86
C GLU A 157 -9.34 2.98 -3.27
N GLN A 158 -10.58 3.43 -3.43
CA GLN A 158 -11.06 3.97 -4.71
C GLN A 158 -10.31 5.25 -5.11
N LEU A 159 -9.99 6.12 -4.15
CA LEU A 159 -9.19 7.32 -4.41
C LEU A 159 -7.76 6.96 -4.84
N TRP A 160 -7.17 5.94 -4.24
CA TRP A 160 -5.90 5.38 -4.68
C TRP A 160 -5.98 4.85 -6.12
N ASN A 161 -7.06 4.14 -6.47
CA ASN A 161 -7.31 3.67 -7.84
C ASN A 161 -7.51 4.85 -8.83
N GLU A 162 -8.18 5.92 -8.41
CA GLU A 162 -8.32 7.14 -9.20
C GLU A 162 -6.95 7.80 -9.45
N LEU A 163 -6.08 7.87 -8.43
CA LEU A 163 -4.73 8.41 -8.54
C LEU A 163 -3.85 7.53 -9.45
N ALA A 164 -3.97 6.20 -9.36
CA ALA A 164 -3.22 5.27 -10.20
C ALA A 164 -3.61 5.34 -11.69
N ARG A 165 -4.85 5.74 -11.99
CA ARG A 165 -5.26 6.01 -13.39
C ARG A 165 -4.62 7.28 -13.98
N LYS A 166 -4.25 8.24 -13.12
CA LYS A 166 -3.57 9.47 -13.54
C LYS A 166 -2.06 9.29 -13.63
N HIS A 167 -1.50 8.52 -12.71
CA HIS A 167 -0.06 8.38 -12.54
C HIS A 167 0.32 6.91 -12.43
N SER A 168 1.36 6.51 -13.17
CA SER A 168 1.91 5.16 -13.03
C SER A 168 2.70 5.05 -11.75
N PHE A 169 2.27 4.17 -10.85
CA PHE A 169 2.99 3.73 -9.65
C PHE A 169 2.46 2.35 -9.24
N ALA A 170 3.22 1.63 -8.42
CA ALA A 170 2.76 0.41 -7.79
C ALA A 170 2.37 0.72 -6.34
N LEU A 171 1.18 0.29 -5.92
CA LEU A 171 0.66 0.51 -4.58
C LEU A 171 0.53 -0.81 -3.83
N ARG A 172 0.91 -0.81 -2.56
CA ARG A 172 0.65 -1.87 -1.61
C ARG A 172 -0.10 -1.32 -0.41
N CYS A 173 -1.27 -1.90 -0.14
CA CYS A 173 -2.03 -1.67 1.08
C CYS A 173 -1.96 -2.92 1.98
N ALA A 174 -2.09 -2.75 3.28
CA ALA A 174 -2.04 -3.88 4.20
C ALA A 174 -3.03 -3.71 5.34
N TYR A 175 -3.58 -4.82 5.79
CA TYR A 175 -4.58 -4.90 6.86
C TYR A 175 -4.25 -6.02 7.83
N PRO A 176 -4.33 -5.79 9.15
CA PRO A 176 -4.37 -6.89 10.12
C PRO A 176 -5.62 -7.75 9.87
N SER A 177 -5.44 -9.06 9.76
CA SER A 177 -6.55 -10.00 9.47
C SER A 177 -7.58 -10.10 10.58
N ASP A 178 -7.20 -9.83 11.82
CA ASP A 178 -8.08 -9.85 12.99
C ASP A 178 -9.18 -8.79 12.93
N GLY A 179 -8.94 -7.67 12.26
CA GLY A 179 -9.95 -6.64 12.01
C GLY A 179 -11.17 -7.11 11.22
N PHE A 180 -11.11 -8.28 10.58
CA PHE A 180 -12.19 -8.87 9.77
C PHE A 180 -12.80 -10.13 10.38
N ALA A 181 -12.48 -10.47 11.64
CA ALA A 181 -12.97 -11.68 12.30
C ALA A 181 -14.48 -11.65 12.63
N ASP A 182 -15.14 -10.51 12.54
CA ASP A 182 -16.53 -10.30 12.94
C ASP A 182 -17.55 -10.84 11.92
N GLY A 183 -17.68 -12.14 11.89
CA GLY A 183 -18.78 -12.88 11.24
C GLY A 183 -19.01 -12.53 9.75
N THR A 184 -20.29 -12.37 9.39
CA THR A 184 -20.71 -12.09 7.99
C THR A 184 -20.29 -10.70 7.53
N ARG A 185 -20.31 -9.70 8.42
CA ARG A 185 -19.96 -8.32 8.11
C ARG A 185 -18.47 -8.17 7.79
N GLY A 186 -17.60 -8.81 8.56
CA GLY A 186 -16.16 -8.80 8.29
C GLY A 186 -15.83 -9.42 6.92
N LYS A 187 -16.51 -10.52 6.56
CA LYS A 187 -16.35 -11.18 5.26
C LYS A 187 -16.81 -10.29 4.09
N ASP A 188 -17.91 -9.55 4.25
CA ASP A 188 -18.40 -8.62 3.23
C ASP A 188 -17.38 -7.50 2.97
N TYR A 189 -16.87 -6.87 4.03
CA TYR A 189 -15.84 -5.84 3.89
C TYR A 189 -14.54 -6.38 3.31
N LEU A 190 -14.10 -7.56 3.71
CA LEU A 190 -12.93 -8.23 3.14
C LEU A 190 -13.09 -8.42 1.62
N ALA A 191 -14.26 -8.90 1.18
CA ALA A 191 -14.56 -9.08 -0.24
C ALA A 191 -14.56 -7.75 -1.00
N ARG A 192 -15.16 -6.70 -0.44
CA ARG A 192 -15.23 -5.37 -1.05
C ARG A 192 -13.83 -4.73 -1.15
N ILE A 193 -13.03 -4.81 -0.09
CA ILE A 193 -11.63 -4.34 -0.11
C ILE A 193 -10.85 -5.12 -1.17
N THR A 194 -10.95 -6.45 -1.19
CA THR A 194 -10.26 -7.28 -2.18
C THR A 194 -10.64 -6.89 -3.61
N ALA A 195 -11.89 -6.52 -3.86
CA ALA A 195 -12.37 -6.12 -5.19
C ALA A 195 -11.77 -4.79 -5.70
N GLU A 196 -11.26 -3.93 -4.80
CA GLU A 196 -10.55 -2.70 -5.20
C GLU A 196 -9.09 -2.95 -5.60
N HIS A 197 -8.57 -4.16 -5.42
CA HIS A 197 -7.16 -4.50 -5.64
C HIS A 197 -6.98 -5.43 -6.84
N SER A 198 -5.87 -5.26 -7.55
CA SER A 198 -5.48 -6.12 -8.67
C SER A 198 -4.83 -7.43 -8.23
N HIS A 199 -4.25 -7.47 -7.03
CA HIS A 199 -3.53 -8.62 -6.49
C HIS A 199 -3.77 -8.75 -4.98
N VAL A 200 -3.88 -9.99 -4.51
CA VAL A 200 -3.84 -10.33 -3.08
C VAL A 200 -2.51 -11.01 -2.79
N LEU A 201 -1.72 -10.44 -1.89
CA LEU A 201 -0.47 -11.03 -1.43
C LEU A 201 -0.78 -11.99 -0.28
N THR A 202 -0.18 -13.17 -0.32
CA THR A 202 -0.23 -14.15 0.76
C THR A 202 1.13 -14.20 1.42
N ALA A 203 1.16 -14.04 2.74
CA ALA A 203 2.36 -14.24 3.53
C ALA A 203 2.77 -15.71 3.57
#